data_a53b4a69c8b33078a0a8ab710159ae69
#
_entry.id   a53b4a69c8b33078a0a8ab710159ae69
#
_cell.length_a   1.000
_cell.length_b   1.000
_cell.length_c   1.000
_cell.angle_alpha   90.00
_cell.angle_beta   90.00
_cell.angle_gamma   90.00
#
_symmetry.space_group_name_H-M   'P 1'
#
loop_
_entity.id
_entity.type
_entity.pdbx_description
1 polymer ?
#
loop_
_entity_poly.entity_id
_entity_poly.type
_entity_poly.pdbx_seq_one_letter_code
_entity_poly.pdbx_strand_id
1 'polypeptide(L)'
;TVRRDVRQLAEAGLLTRFHGGVRVPSSTTENIAYRQRQQLNDAAKRCIARAVAQAVPNGCSLIINIGTTTEAIARELLGHKGLRVITNNLNVAAILSDNPDCEVIVAGGVVRARDRGIVGEVTVDFIQQFKVDIGLIGISAIEVDGTLRDFDYREVKVARAIIERSREVWLAADHSKFNRPAMVE
;
A
#
# COMPACT_ATOMS: atom_id res chain seq x y z
N THR A 1 23.52 23.94 -4.00
CA THR A 1 23.34 24.98 -2.96
C THR A 1 22.18 24.60 -2.06
N VAL A 2 22.22 24.96 -0.78
CA VAL A 2 21.16 24.66 0.23
C VAL A 2 19.75 24.92 -0.29
N ARG A 3 19.54 26.01 -1.04
CA ARG A 3 18.23 26.32 -1.64
C ARG A 3 17.77 25.30 -2.68
N ARG A 4 18.69 24.76 -3.46
CA ARG A 4 18.41 23.71 -4.46
C ARG A 4 18.09 22.39 -3.77
N ASP A 5 18.87 22.05 -2.75
CA ASP A 5 18.70 20.80 -1.98
C ASP A 5 17.37 20.82 -1.21
N VAL A 6 17.05 21.96 -0.57
CA VAL A 6 15.76 22.20 0.09
C VAL A 6 14.59 22.08 -0.90
N ARG A 7 14.73 22.61 -2.11
CA ARG A 7 13.70 22.51 -3.14
C ARG A 7 13.50 21.06 -3.57
N GLN A 8 14.58 20.36 -3.81
CA GLN A 8 14.58 18.95 -4.21
C GLN A 8 13.98 18.05 -3.12
N LEU A 9 14.32 18.28 -1.85
CA LEU A 9 13.76 17.59 -0.70
C LEU A 9 12.26 17.92 -0.47
N ALA A 10 11.86 19.15 -0.75
CA ALA A 10 10.45 19.54 -0.66
C ALA A 10 9.61 18.96 -1.80
N GLU A 11 10.14 18.90 -3.02
CA GLU A 11 9.53 18.23 -4.16
C GLU A 11 9.41 16.71 -3.94
N ALA A 12 10.37 16.13 -3.23
CA ALA A 12 10.33 14.73 -2.78
C ALA A 12 9.41 14.48 -1.55
N GLY A 13 8.76 15.53 -1.00
CA GLY A 13 7.90 15.41 0.18
C GLY A 13 8.63 15.15 1.50
N LEU A 14 9.96 15.24 1.50
CA LEU A 14 10.79 15.04 2.69
C LEU A 14 10.90 16.30 3.56
N LEU A 15 10.58 17.45 3.00
CA LEU A 15 10.53 18.74 3.71
C LEU A 15 9.27 19.51 3.33
N THR A 16 8.71 20.24 4.30
CA THR A 16 7.66 21.24 4.07
C THR A 16 8.27 22.64 4.18
N ARG A 17 8.01 23.50 3.17
CA ARG A 17 8.44 24.90 3.17
C ARG A 17 7.36 25.76 3.80
N PHE A 18 7.78 26.71 4.62
CA PHE A 18 6.93 27.78 5.15
C PHE A 18 7.64 29.11 5.04
N HIS A 19 6.94 30.22 5.32
CA HIS A 19 7.56 31.54 5.26
C HIS A 19 8.66 31.64 6.33
N GLY A 20 9.92 31.73 5.87
CA GLY A 20 11.09 31.82 6.77
C GLY A 20 11.86 30.52 7.03
N GLY A 21 11.45 29.35 6.47
CA GLY A 21 12.21 28.12 6.70
C GLY A 21 11.65 26.85 6.07
N VAL A 22 12.21 25.76 6.52
CA VAL A 22 11.78 24.40 6.18
C VAL A 22 11.69 23.57 7.44
N ARG A 23 10.77 22.61 7.45
CA ARG A 23 10.67 21.60 8.51
C ARG A 23 10.52 20.21 7.90
N VAL A 24 10.95 19.20 8.63
CA VAL A 24 10.59 17.82 8.32
C VAL A 24 9.08 17.68 8.60
N PRO A 25 8.28 17.10 7.69
CA PRO A 25 6.91 16.79 7.99
C PRO A 25 6.85 15.88 9.22
N SER A 26 6.34 16.41 10.31
CA SER A 26 6.22 15.67 11.58
C SER A 26 4.76 15.44 11.98
N SER A 27 3.85 15.68 11.04
CA SER A 27 2.42 15.46 11.28
C SER A 27 2.09 13.99 11.32
N THR A 28 1.44 13.55 12.39
CA THR A 28 0.86 12.20 12.49
C THR A 28 -0.48 12.08 11.75
N THR A 29 -1.02 13.19 11.22
CA THR A 29 -2.34 13.24 10.58
C THR A 29 -2.27 13.45 9.07
N GLU A 30 -1.14 13.91 8.54
CA GLU A 30 -0.97 14.18 7.11
C GLU A 30 -0.08 13.13 6.42
N ASN A 31 -0.64 12.47 5.42
CA ASN A 31 0.12 11.58 4.54
C ASN A 31 0.59 12.33 3.30
N ILE A 32 1.69 11.87 2.71
CA ILE A 32 2.18 12.31 1.40
C ILE A 32 1.09 12.03 0.35
N ALA A 33 0.82 12.99 -0.54
CA ALA A 33 -0.19 12.83 -1.58
C ALA A 33 0.07 11.57 -2.43
N TYR A 34 -1.01 10.88 -2.83
CA TYR A 34 -0.93 9.62 -3.56
C TYR A 34 -0.07 9.71 -4.84
N ARG A 35 -0.23 10.77 -5.64
CA ARG A 35 0.57 10.97 -6.87
C ARG A 35 2.06 11.10 -6.59
N GLN A 36 2.43 11.77 -5.51
CA GLN A 36 3.82 11.85 -5.08
C GLN A 36 4.33 10.49 -4.60
N ARG A 37 3.50 9.74 -3.85
CA ARG A 37 3.84 8.38 -3.41
C ARG A 37 4.04 7.41 -4.57
N GLN A 38 3.34 7.57 -5.69
CA GLN A 38 3.55 6.75 -6.88
C GLN A 38 4.98 6.91 -7.44
N GLN A 39 5.48 8.14 -7.48
CA GLN A 39 6.79 8.47 -8.03
C GLN A 39 7.94 8.28 -7.03
N LEU A 40 7.64 8.39 -5.73
CA LEU A 40 8.65 8.28 -4.68
C LEU A 40 9.16 6.84 -4.58
N ASN A 41 10.50 6.68 -4.60
CA ASN A 41 11.19 5.38 -4.47
C ASN A 41 10.73 4.31 -5.49
N ASP A 42 10.41 4.73 -6.70
CA ASP A 42 9.88 3.85 -7.74
C ASP A 42 10.82 2.65 -8.03
N ALA A 43 12.14 2.85 -8.04
CA ALA A 43 13.11 1.78 -8.21
C ALA A 43 13.04 0.73 -7.09
N ALA A 44 12.90 1.17 -5.83
CA ALA A 44 12.77 0.27 -4.68
C ALA A 44 11.44 -0.52 -4.75
N LYS A 45 10.35 0.14 -5.11
CA LYS A 45 9.05 -0.54 -5.30
C LYS A 45 9.09 -1.60 -6.39
N ARG A 46 9.74 -1.32 -7.52
CA ARG A 46 9.93 -2.32 -8.59
C ARG A 46 10.79 -3.50 -8.13
N CYS A 47 11.83 -3.25 -7.34
CA CYS A 47 12.65 -4.32 -6.76
C CYS A 47 11.81 -5.22 -5.84
N ILE A 48 11.04 -4.61 -4.92
CA ILE A 48 10.11 -5.33 -4.02
C ILE A 48 9.09 -6.11 -4.85
N ALA A 49 8.48 -5.48 -5.85
CA ALA A 49 7.45 -6.08 -6.68
C ALA A 49 7.94 -7.34 -7.41
N ARG A 50 9.15 -7.29 -8.00
CA ARG A 50 9.76 -8.46 -8.65
C ARG A 50 10.07 -9.58 -7.66
N ALA A 51 10.60 -9.25 -6.48
CA ALA A 51 10.88 -10.24 -5.45
C ALA A 51 9.60 -10.93 -4.97
N VAL A 52 8.54 -10.16 -4.73
CA VAL A 52 7.22 -10.69 -4.35
C VAL A 52 6.64 -11.56 -5.47
N ALA A 53 6.65 -11.09 -6.72
CA ALA A 53 6.11 -11.85 -7.84
C ALA A 53 6.85 -13.18 -8.06
N GLN A 54 8.18 -13.22 -7.88
CA GLN A 54 8.95 -14.45 -7.94
C GLN A 54 8.60 -15.45 -6.83
N ALA A 55 8.15 -14.97 -5.69
CA ALA A 55 7.79 -15.80 -4.54
C ALA A 55 6.33 -16.28 -4.57
N VAL A 56 5.42 -15.55 -5.24
CA VAL A 56 4.00 -15.92 -5.36
C VAL A 56 3.85 -17.10 -6.32
N PRO A 57 3.30 -18.24 -5.88
CA PRO A 57 3.06 -19.38 -6.76
C PRO A 57 1.85 -19.16 -7.67
N ASN A 58 1.83 -19.81 -8.84
CA ASN A 58 0.62 -19.92 -9.65
C ASN A 58 -0.47 -20.68 -8.89
N GLY A 59 -1.73 -20.38 -9.18
CA GLY A 59 -2.88 -21.01 -8.50
C GLY A 59 -3.11 -20.52 -7.07
N CYS A 60 -2.41 -19.46 -6.65
CA CYS A 60 -2.47 -18.92 -5.28
C CYS A 60 -3.66 -17.98 -5.10
N SER A 61 -4.24 -17.98 -3.89
CA SER A 61 -5.22 -16.99 -3.47
C SER A 61 -4.57 -15.86 -2.66
N LEU A 62 -4.88 -14.60 -3.01
CA LEU A 62 -4.30 -13.43 -2.37
C LEU A 62 -5.37 -12.43 -1.93
N ILE A 63 -5.09 -11.71 -0.85
CA ILE A 63 -5.72 -10.41 -0.60
C ILE A 63 -4.66 -9.34 -0.77
N ILE A 64 -4.91 -8.36 -1.64
CA ILE A 64 -3.98 -7.25 -1.91
C ILE A 64 -4.58 -5.94 -1.40
N ASN A 65 -3.92 -5.31 -0.42
CA ASN A 65 -4.35 -4.07 0.22
C ASN A 65 -4.02 -2.82 -0.63
N ILE A 66 -4.47 -1.68 -0.16
CA ILE A 66 -4.20 -0.35 -0.72
C ILE A 66 -2.71 -0.02 -0.61
N GLY A 67 -2.14 0.57 -1.67
CA GLY A 67 -0.77 1.08 -1.62
C GLY A 67 -0.11 1.16 -2.99
N THR A 68 0.80 2.11 -3.16
CA THR A 68 1.55 2.25 -4.43
C THR A 68 2.57 1.13 -4.62
N THR A 69 3.04 0.51 -3.56
CA THR A 69 3.91 -0.68 -3.62
C THR A 69 3.11 -1.92 -4.01
N THR A 70 1.91 -2.10 -3.45
CA THR A 70 1.01 -3.21 -3.82
C THR A 70 0.52 -3.11 -5.26
N GLU A 71 0.33 -1.89 -5.78
CA GLU A 71 0.06 -1.66 -7.20
C GLU A 71 1.25 -2.04 -8.09
N ALA A 72 2.48 -1.76 -7.66
CA ALA A 72 3.67 -2.21 -8.37
C ALA A 72 3.76 -3.74 -8.39
N ILE A 73 3.43 -4.41 -7.29
CA ILE A 73 3.36 -5.87 -7.21
C ILE A 73 2.30 -6.41 -8.18
N ALA A 74 1.11 -5.82 -8.21
CA ALA A 74 0.05 -6.24 -9.12
C ALA A 74 0.50 -6.23 -10.61
N ARG A 75 1.31 -5.25 -11.02
CA ARG A 75 1.87 -5.21 -12.39
C ARG A 75 2.81 -6.38 -12.68
N GLU A 76 3.62 -6.77 -11.72
CA GLU A 76 4.54 -7.92 -11.89
C GLU A 76 3.81 -9.28 -11.83
N LEU A 77 2.57 -9.31 -11.31
CA LEU A 77 1.73 -10.52 -11.28
C LEU A 77 0.95 -10.78 -12.57
N LEU A 78 1.01 -9.89 -13.56
CA LEU A 78 0.26 -10.04 -14.82
C LEU A 78 0.59 -11.32 -15.61
N GLY A 79 1.77 -11.89 -15.41
CA GLY A 79 2.18 -13.15 -16.06
C GLY A 79 1.82 -14.42 -15.30
N HIS A 80 1.23 -14.32 -14.09
CA HIS A 80 0.86 -15.48 -13.27
C HIS A 80 -0.41 -16.15 -13.79
N LYS A 81 -0.53 -17.44 -13.52
CA LYS A 81 -1.68 -18.26 -13.95
C LYS A 81 -2.52 -18.72 -12.77
N GLY A 82 -3.84 -18.74 -12.96
CA GLY A 82 -4.78 -19.29 -11.99
C GLY A 82 -4.83 -18.54 -10.67
N LEU A 83 -4.48 -17.24 -10.63
CA LEU A 83 -4.60 -16.45 -9.42
C LEU A 83 -6.04 -16.13 -9.09
N ARG A 84 -6.35 -16.10 -7.80
CA ARG A 84 -7.58 -15.54 -7.26
C ARG A 84 -7.23 -14.40 -6.31
N VAL A 85 -7.56 -13.16 -6.69
CA VAL A 85 -7.17 -11.96 -5.97
C VAL A 85 -8.38 -11.23 -5.44
N ILE A 86 -8.47 -11.07 -4.12
CA ILE A 86 -9.40 -10.18 -3.45
C ILE A 86 -8.67 -8.85 -3.21
N THR A 87 -9.30 -7.72 -3.48
CA THR A 87 -8.67 -6.43 -3.24
C THR A 87 -9.66 -5.34 -2.84
N ASN A 88 -9.23 -4.46 -1.97
CA ASN A 88 -9.88 -3.19 -1.65
C ASN A 88 -9.21 -1.99 -2.35
N ASN A 89 -8.44 -2.24 -3.42
CA ASN A 89 -7.74 -1.25 -4.21
C ASN A 89 -8.20 -1.30 -5.67
N LEU A 90 -8.95 -0.28 -6.12
CA LEU A 90 -9.45 -0.23 -7.51
C LEU A 90 -8.32 -0.15 -8.55
N ASN A 91 -7.15 0.38 -8.20
CA ASN A 91 -6.02 0.38 -9.12
C ASN A 91 -5.44 -1.04 -9.29
N VAL A 92 -5.33 -1.82 -8.21
CA VAL A 92 -4.95 -3.24 -8.28
C VAL A 92 -5.96 -4.03 -9.09
N ALA A 93 -7.26 -3.80 -8.86
CA ALA A 93 -8.32 -4.46 -9.62
C ALA A 93 -8.21 -4.16 -11.11
N ALA A 94 -8.03 -2.89 -11.48
CA ALA A 94 -7.88 -2.47 -12.87
C ALA A 94 -6.64 -3.12 -13.53
N ILE A 95 -5.50 -3.15 -12.82
CA ILE A 95 -4.27 -3.76 -13.34
C ILE A 95 -4.47 -5.25 -13.59
N LEU A 96 -4.97 -6.00 -12.61
CA LEU A 96 -5.07 -7.46 -12.69
C LEU A 96 -6.21 -7.93 -13.57
N SER A 97 -7.19 -7.08 -13.90
CA SER A 97 -8.23 -7.38 -14.89
C SER A 97 -7.67 -7.56 -16.31
N ASP A 98 -6.44 -7.11 -16.57
CA ASP A 98 -5.75 -7.36 -17.83
C ASP A 98 -5.15 -8.78 -17.91
N ASN A 99 -5.13 -9.54 -16.83
CA ASN A 99 -4.68 -10.92 -16.80
C ASN A 99 -5.88 -11.88 -16.92
N PRO A 100 -6.08 -12.56 -18.07
CA PRO A 100 -7.24 -13.45 -18.27
C PRO A 100 -7.23 -14.69 -17.37
N ASP A 101 -6.07 -15.06 -16.81
CA ASP A 101 -5.91 -16.18 -15.88
C ASP A 101 -6.01 -15.76 -14.40
N CYS A 102 -6.45 -14.54 -14.13
CA CYS A 102 -6.65 -14.01 -12.78
C CYS A 102 -8.13 -13.71 -12.52
N GLU A 103 -8.71 -14.37 -11.52
CA GLU A 103 -10.01 -13.97 -11.00
C GLU A 103 -9.84 -12.82 -10.02
N VAL A 104 -10.42 -11.66 -10.31
CA VAL A 104 -10.33 -10.46 -9.46
C VAL A 104 -11.66 -10.21 -8.76
N ILE A 105 -11.65 -10.21 -7.44
CA ILE A 105 -12.80 -9.97 -6.57
C ILE A 105 -12.57 -8.63 -5.86
N VAL A 106 -13.45 -7.66 -6.12
CA VAL A 106 -13.35 -6.32 -5.53
C VAL A 106 -14.23 -6.24 -4.29
N ALA A 107 -13.65 -5.85 -3.16
CA ALA A 107 -14.40 -5.61 -1.94
C ALA A 107 -15.35 -4.42 -2.11
N GLY A 108 -16.56 -4.53 -1.58
CA GLY A 108 -17.50 -3.42 -1.49
C GLY A 108 -17.10 -2.41 -0.41
N GLY A 109 -17.68 -1.21 -0.43
CA GLY A 109 -17.46 -0.18 0.57
C GLY A 109 -17.39 1.23 0.00
N VAL A 110 -16.80 2.15 0.77
CA VAL A 110 -16.65 3.56 0.39
C VAL A 110 -15.34 3.77 -0.37
N VAL A 111 -15.43 4.25 -1.59
CA VAL A 111 -14.25 4.59 -2.39
C VAL A 111 -13.67 5.92 -1.93
N ARG A 112 -12.43 5.91 -1.54
CA ARG A 112 -11.66 7.08 -1.17
C ARG A 112 -11.02 7.69 -2.43
N ALA A 113 -11.49 8.89 -2.81
CA ALA A 113 -11.14 9.51 -4.10
C ALA A 113 -9.62 9.75 -4.28
N ARG A 114 -8.90 10.01 -3.18
CA ARG A 114 -7.47 10.37 -3.24
C ARG A 114 -6.56 9.27 -3.78
N ASP A 115 -6.87 7.99 -3.54
CA ASP A 115 -6.03 6.84 -3.89
C ASP A 115 -6.81 5.62 -4.40
N ARG A 116 -8.14 5.79 -4.59
CA ARG A 116 -9.05 4.73 -5.06
C ARG A 116 -9.08 3.49 -4.16
N GLY A 117 -8.72 3.65 -2.90
CA GLY A 117 -8.88 2.62 -1.89
C GLY A 117 -10.32 2.52 -1.43
N ILE A 118 -10.78 1.31 -1.14
CA ILE A 118 -12.10 1.03 -0.60
C ILE A 118 -11.95 0.77 0.89
N VAL A 119 -12.74 1.46 1.71
CA VAL A 119 -12.67 1.40 3.17
C VAL A 119 -14.07 1.39 3.78
N GLY A 120 -14.13 1.04 5.05
CA GLY A 120 -15.35 1.01 5.85
C GLY A 120 -15.70 -0.38 6.35
N GLU A 121 -16.75 -0.47 7.15
CA GLU A 121 -17.16 -1.72 7.80
C GLU A 121 -17.60 -2.78 6.80
N VAL A 122 -18.31 -2.39 5.75
CA VAL A 122 -18.71 -3.29 4.65
C VAL A 122 -17.48 -3.95 3.99
N THR A 123 -16.37 -3.21 3.85
CA THR A 123 -15.12 -3.75 3.31
C THR A 123 -14.51 -4.78 4.26
N VAL A 124 -14.52 -4.50 5.56
CA VAL A 124 -14.03 -5.43 6.60
C VAL A 124 -14.86 -6.71 6.59
N ASP A 125 -16.19 -6.59 6.66
CA ASP A 125 -17.13 -7.72 6.66
C ASP A 125 -16.99 -8.58 5.40
N PHE A 126 -16.77 -7.94 4.25
CA PHE A 126 -16.54 -8.64 3.00
C PHE A 126 -15.25 -9.48 3.04
N ILE A 127 -14.14 -8.89 3.49
CA ILE A 127 -12.84 -9.57 3.61
C ILE A 127 -12.92 -10.73 4.60
N GLN A 128 -13.69 -10.58 5.67
CA GLN A 128 -13.86 -11.64 6.69
C GLN A 128 -14.50 -12.93 6.18
N GLN A 129 -15.15 -12.91 5.02
CA GLN A 129 -15.74 -14.10 4.39
C GLN A 129 -14.71 -15.04 3.75
N PHE A 130 -13.45 -14.59 3.59
CA PHE A 130 -12.40 -15.34 2.91
C PHE A 130 -11.34 -15.85 3.88
N LYS A 131 -10.60 -16.85 3.45
CA LYS A 131 -9.31 -17.24 4.03
C LYS A 131 -8.39 -17.57 2.87
N VAL A 132 -7.39 -16.73 2.68
CA VAL A 132 -6.46 -16.80 1.53
C VAL A 132 -5.09 -17.35 1.93
N ASP A 133 -4.29 -17.69 0.94
CA ASP A 133 -2.92 -18.15 1.17
C ASP A 133 -2.03 -17.00 1.60
N ILE A 134 -2.09 -15.85 0.90
CA ILE A 134 -1.20 -14.72 1.14
C ILE A 134 -1.98 -13.42 1.25
N GLY A 135 -1.76 -12.66 2.33
CA GLY A 135 -2.16 -11.26 2.46
C GLY A 135 -0.99 -10.33 2.17
N LEU A 136 -1.12 -9.54 1.11
CA LEU A 136 -0.14 -8.51 0.74
C LEU A 136 -0.56 -7.17 1.28
N ILE A 137 0.16 -6.65 2.25
CA ILE A 137 -0.11 -5.34 2.86
C ILE A 137 1.04 -4.36 2.62
N GLY A 138 0.68 -3.11 2.39
CA GLY A 138 1.59 -1.98 2.49
C GLY A 138 1.41 -1.29 3.84
N ILE A 139 2.29 -0.35 4.15
CA ILE A 139 2.21 0.44 5.38
C ILE A 139 2.66 1.88 5.12
N SER A 140 2.18 2.82 5.91
CA SER A 140 2.59 4.22 5.82
C SER A 140 3.78 4.55 6.72
N ALA A 141 3.92 3.88 7.85
CA ALA A 141 4.98 4.13 8.82
C ALA A 141 5.36 2.87 9.61
N ILE A 142 6.63 2.77 9.96
CA ILE A 142 7.21 1.74 10.84
C ILE A 142 8.00 2.45 11.91
N GLU A 143 7.59 2.30 13.16
CA GLU A 143 8.26 2.89 14.32
C GLU A 143 9.59 2.17 14.62
N VAL A 144 10.41 2.76 15.49
CA VAL A 144 11.71 2.19 15.87
C VAL A 144 11.57 0.81 16.54
N ASP A 145 10.48 0.59 17.26
CA ASP A 145 10.17 -0.68 17.93
C ASP A 145 9.52 -1.73 16.99
N GLY A 146 9.34 -1.38 15.72
CA GLY A 146 8.70 -2.24 14.71
C GLY A 146 7.18 -2.11 14.62
N THR A 147 6.55 -1.26 15.43
CA THR A 147 5.10 -1.01 15.36
C THR A 147 4.72 -0.44 14.01
N LEU A 148 3.70 -1.03 13.39
CA LEU A 148 3.16 -0.59 12.10
C LEU A 148 2.07 0.45 12.32
N ARG A 149 2.18 1.60 11.63
CA ARG A 149 1.20 2.68 11.76
C ARG A 149 0.74 3.22 10.42
N ASP A 150 -0.49 3.75 10.43
CA ASP A 150 -1.09 4.43 9.29
C ASP A 150 -1.82 5.72 9.69
N PHE A 151 -2.34 6.46 8.71
CA PHE A 151 -2.99 7.76 8.90
C PHE A 151 -4.53 7.67 9.00
N ASP A 152 -5.14 6.57 8.57
CA ASP A 152 -6.60 6.40 8.50
C ASP A 152 -7.01 5.12 9.25
N TYR A 153 -7.75 5.27 10.34
CA TYR A 153 -8.22 4.14 11.15
C TYR A 153 -9.10 3.15 10.36
N ARG A 154 -9.78 3.61 9.32
CA ARG A 154 -10.59 2.73 8.46
C ARG A 154 -9.70 1.83 7.61
N GLU A 155 -8.54 2.35 7.18
CA GLU A 155 -7.53 1.57 6.45
C GLU A 155 -6.89 0.53 7.37
N VAL A 156 -6.57 0.91 8.61
CA VAL A 156 -6.04 0.00 9.62
C VAL A 156 -7.03 -1.13 9.93
N LYS A 157 -8.32 -0.85 10.08
CA LYS A 157 -9.34 -1.90 10.27
C LYS A 157 -9.34 -2.91 9.12
N VAL A 158 -9.26 -2.45 7.88
CA VAL A 158 -9.19 -3.34 6.71
C VAL A 158 -7.87 -4.13 6.70
N ALA A 159 -6.74 -3.49 6.98
CA ALA A 159 -5.44 -4.18 7.05
C ALA A 159 -5.43 -5.28 8.11
N ARG A 160 -6.00 -5.03 9.29
CA ARG A 160 -6.16 -6.04 10.34
C ARG A 160 -7.02 -7.22 9.90
N ALA A 161 -8.14 -6.97 9.21
CA ALA A 161 -8.97 -8.04 8.65
C ALA A 161 -8.18 -8.88 7.63
N ILE A 162 -7.37 -8.27 6.78
CA ILE A 162 -6.49 -8.97 5.83
C ILE A 162 -5.49 -9.85 6.58
N ILE A 163 -4.84 -9.34 7.62
CA ILE A 163 -3.89 -10.10 8.46
C ILE A 163 -4.57 -11.34 9.06
N GLU A 164 -5.74 -11.17 9.66
CA GLU A 164 -6.51 -12.26 10.27
C GLU A 164 -6.97 -13.30 9.25
N ARG A 165 -7.23 -12.91 8.01
CA ARG A 165 -7.79 -13.74 6.95
C ARG A 165 -6.75 -14.26 5.96
N SER A 166 -5.49 -14.20 6.30
CA SER A 166 -4.38 -14.74 5.50
C SER A 166 -3.65 -15.84 6.27
N ARG A 167 -3.17 -16.84 5.56
CA ARG A 167 -2.30 -17.88 6.15
C ARG A 167 -0.90 -17.34 6.35
N GLU A 168 -0.42 -16.58 5.37
CA GLU A 168 0.83 -15.85 5.44
C GLU A 168 0.55 -14.36 5.18
N VAL A 169 1.26 -13.49 5.89
CA VAL A 169 1.16 -12.04 5.70
C VAL A 169 2.51 -11.51 5.25
N TRP A 170 2.51 -10.87 4.09
CA TRP A 170 3.70 -10.26 3.52
C TRP A 170 3.58 -8.74 3.56
N LEU A 171 4.46 -8.10 4.31
CA LEU A 171 4.57 -6.64 4.40
C LEU A 171 5.51 -6.12 3.30
N ALA A 172 4.96 -5.36 2.37
CA ALA A 172 5.72 -4.72 1.30
C ALA A 172 6.02 -3.26 1.63
N ALA A 173 7.22 -3.00 2.12
CA ALA A 173 7.65 -1.67 2.54
C ALA A 173 9.10 -1.38 2.10
N ASP A 174 9.33 -0.18 1.57
CA ASP A 174 10.67 0.33 1.36
C ASP A 174 11.20 1.08 2.59
N HIS A 175 12.50 1.33 2.63
CA HIS A 175 13.19 1.93 3.79
C HIS A 175 12.68 3.33 4.17
N SER A 176 11.97 4.05 3.29
CA SER A 176 11.40 5.36 3.61
C SER A 176 10.23 5.30 4.60
N LYS A 177 9.76 4.08 4.91
CA LYS A 177 8.68 3.86 5.87
C LYS A 177 9.15 3.84 7.32
N PHE A 178 10.44 3.59 7.54
CA PHE A 178 11.03 3.57 8.88
C PHE A 178 11.15 4.97 9.47
N ASN A 179 10.97 5.08 10.78
CA ASN A 179 11.05 6.32 11.57
C ASN A 179 10.12 7.43 11.06
N ARG A 180 9.00 7.06 10.48
CA ARG A 180 7.98 7.99 10.01
C ARG A 180 6.82 8.01 11.00
N PRO A 181 6.37 9.19 11.47
CA PRO A 181 5.23 9.27 12.37
C PRO A 181 3.91 9.03 11.62
N ALA A 182 3.02 8.27 12.23
CA ALA A 182 1.61 8.15 11.86
C ALA A 182 0.79 7.85 13.11
N MET A 183 -0.51 8.13 13.07
CA MET A 183 -1.33 8.20 14.29
C MET A 183 -1.96 6.87 14.69
N VAL A 184 -2.28 6.01 13.73
CA VAL A 184 -3.14 4.83 13.96
C VAL A 184 -2.33 3.53 13.85
N GLU A 185 -2.47 2.66 14.86
CA GLU A 185 -1.86 1.34 14.92
C GLU A 185 -2.81 0.23 14.46
#